data_cc103e11296dac5317a46fa3fd39780c
#
_entry.id   cc103e11296dac5317a46fa3fd39780c
#
_cell.length_a   1.000
_cell.length_b   1.000
_cell.length_c   1.000
_cell.angle_alpha   90.00
_cell.angle_beta   90.00
_cell.angle_gamma   90.00
#
_symmetry.space_group_name_H-M   'P 1'
#
loop_
_entity.id
_entity.type
_entity.pdbx_description
1 polymer ?
#
loop_
_entity_poly.entity_id
_entity_poly.type
_entity_poly.pdbx_seq_one_letter_code
_entity_poly.pdbx_strand_id
1 'polypeptide(L)'
;KLNVKLGQWHALVTFHPVTLDATPSAAQARELLAALDSLGTDTSLIFSSANADPEGMKINEAIRTWCEGRRHANYFESLGHAAYLSLMATAVAVIGNSSSGLYEAPSMKVPTVNIGSRQDGRLKAKSVIDCEPKANAIRAAIERAMTMNCDDVVNPYGDGRASERIVAVLRDVTDPHALLRKRFHEAMA
;
A
#
# COMPACT_ATOMS: atom_id res chain seq x y z
N LYS A 1 20.38 0.85 -8.84
CA LYS A 1 19.48 1.02 -10.01
C LYS A 1 18.70 -0.27 -10.16
N LEU A 2 17.38 -0.19 -10.14
CA LEU A 2 16.50 -1.31 -10.47
C LEU A 2 16.64 -1.58 -11.98
N ASN A 3 17.01 -2.81 -12.35
CA ASN A 3 17.14 -3.18 -13.76
C ASN A 3 15.78 -3.70 -14.26
N VAL A 4 14.78 -2.83 -14.30
CA VAL A 4 13.41 -3.13 -14.75
C VAL A 4 13.10 -2.30 -15.98
N LYS A 5 12.61 -2.95 -17.02
CA LYS A 5 11.98 -2.25 -18.14
C LYS A 5 10.49 -2.09 -17.78
N LEU A 6 10.09 -0.87 -17.48
CA LEU A 6 8.69 -0.53 -17.31
C LEU A 6 8.02 -0.45 -18.69
N GLY A 7 6.81 -0.99 -18.79
CA GLY A 7 5.92 -0.75 -19.93
C GLY A 7 5.37 0.67 -19.91
N GLN A 8 4.37 0.94 -20.74
CA GLN A 8 3.68 2.23 -20.77
C GLN A 8 3.03 2.55 -19.42
N TRP A 9 2.53 1.54 -18.72
CA TRP A 9 1.90 1.62 -17.42
C TRP A 9 2.56 0.68 -16.44
N HIS A 10 2.53 1.00 -15.16
CA HIS A 10 2.92 0.06 -14.12
C HIS A 10 2.07 0.22 -12.86
N ALA A 11 1.91 -0.87 -12.12
CA ALA A 11 1.27 -0.90 -10.82
C ALA A 11 2.21 -1.49 -9.76
N LEU A 12 2.15 -0.95 -8.55
CA LEU A 12 2.82 -1.52 -7.39
C LEU A 12 1.90 -2.51 -6.70
N VAL A 13 2.39 -3.70 -6.42
CA VAL A 13 1.63 -4.77 -5.78
C VAL A 13 2.32 -5.21 -4.49
N THR A 14 1.62 -5.09 -3.36
CA THR A 14 2.12 -5.54 -2.05
C THR A 14 1.00 -6.17 -1.25
N PHE A 15 1.10 -7.46 -0.97
CA PHE A 15 0.08 -8.20 -0.24
C PHE A 15 0.67 -8.89 0.98
N HIS A 16 0.17 -8.56 2.16
CA HIS A 16 0.59 -9.09 3.46
C HIS A 16 -0.42 -10.08 4.01
N PRO A 17 0.01 -11.03 4.86
CA PRO A 17 -0.92 -11.90 5.56
C PRO A 17 -1.88 -11.12 6.47
N VAL A 18 -3.08 -11.69 6.62
CA VAL A 18 -4.11 -11.22 7.55
C VAL A 18 -4.32 -12.30 8.60
N THR A 19 -3.78 -12.09 9.79
CA THR A 19 -3.67 -13.13 10.83
C THR A 19 -4.99 -13.54 11.46
N LEU A 20 -6.02 -12.67 11.41
CA LEU A 20 -7.32 -12.91 12.03
C LEU A 20 -8.45 -13.18 11.01
N ASP A 21 -8.12 -13.32 9.74
CA ASP A 21 -9.13 -13.61 8.71
C ASP A 21 -9.46 -15.12 8.68
N ALA A 22 -10.73 -15.44 8.46
CA ALA A 22 -11.19 -16.81 8.32
C ALA A 22 -10.66 -17.48 7.04
N THR A 23 -10.36 -16.69 6.00
CA THR A 23 -9.79 -17.18 4.74
C THR A 23 -8.26 -17.15 4.82
N PRO A 24 -7.58 -18.28 4.58
CA PRO A 24 -6.12 -18.34 4.60
C PRO A 24 -5.49 -17.30 3.67
N SER A 25 -4.46 -16.60 4.14
CA SER A 25 -3.80 -15.51 3.38
C SER A 25 -3.24 -15.97 2.03
N ALA A 26 -2.76 -17.21 1.94
CA ALA A 26 -2.32 -17.80 0.68
C ALA A 26 -3.47 -18.03 -0.33
N ALA A 27 -4.70 -18.25 0.14
CA ALA A 27 -5.87 -18.33 -0.74
C ALA A 27 -6.24 -16.94 -1.27
N GLN A 28 -6.21 -15.93 -0.41
CA GLN A 28 -6.44 -14.54 -0.83
C GLN A 28 -5.38 -14.06 -1.83
N ALA A 29 -4.11 -14.44 -1.64
CA ALA A 29 -3.05 -14.13 -2.59
C ALA A 29 -3.29 -14.78 -3.96
N ARG A 30 -3.80 -16.02 -4.01
CA ARG A 30 -4.19 -16.65 -5.28
C ARG A 30 -5.31 -15.91 -6.00
N GLU A 31 -6.30 -15.41 -5.26
CA GLU A 31 -7.36 -14.57 -5.83
C GLU A 31 -6.82 -13.27 -6.44
N LEU A 32 -5.86 -12.62 -5.75
CA LEU A 32 -5.15 -11.46 -6.29
C LEU A 32 -4.42 -11.81 -7.59
N LEU A 33 -3.63 -12.89 -7.59
CA LEU A 33 -2.87 -13.30 -8.79
C LEU A 33 -3.80 -13.66 -9.95
N ALA A 34 -4.93 -14.32 -9.69
CA ALA A 34 -5.94 -14.60 -10.71
C ALA A 34 -6.60 -13.32 -11.28
N ALA A 35 -6.81 -12.30 -10.44
CA ALA A 35 -7.29 -11.01 -10.91
C ALA A 35 -6.24 -10.31 -11.82
N LEU A 36 -4.96 -10.37 -11.46
CA LEU A 36 -3.88 -9.77 -12.22
C LEU A 36 -3.63 -10.48 -13.57
N ASP A 37 -3.90 -11.76 -13.69
CA ASP A 37 -3.84 -12.48 -14.98
C ASP A 37 -4.81 -11.90 -16.02
N SER A 38 -5.84 -11.19 -15.60
CA SER A 38 -6.82 -10.56 -16.51
C SER A 38 -6.40 -9.19 -17.04
N LEU A 39 -5.31 -8.59 -16.53
CA LEU A 39 -4.89 -7.22 -16.90
C LEU A 39 -4.07 -7.17 -18.18
N GLY A 40 -3.86 -8.15 -18.93
CA GLY A 40 -3.01 -8.11 -20.12
C GLY A 40 -1.55 -7.76 -19.81
N THR A 41 -0.72 -7.72 -20.85
CA THR A 41 0.75 -7.59 -20.71
C THR A 41 1.27 -6.15 -20.83
N ASP A 42 0.40 -5.17 -21.09
CA ASP A 42 0.80 -3.76 -21.30
C ASP A 42 1.08 -3.03 -20.00
N THR A 43 0.61 -3.58 -18.88
CA THR A 43 0.87 -3.05 -17.54
C THR A 43 1.98 -3.87 -16.87
N SER A 44 3.07 -3.21 -16.50
CA SER A 44 4.13 -3.82 -15.70
C SER A 44 3.69 -3.94 -14.24
N LEU A 45 3.81 -5.13 -13.69
CA LEU A 45 3.47 -5.42 -12.29
C LEU A 45 4.76 -5.50 -11.47
N ILE A 46 4.89 -4.63 -10.49
CA ILE A 46 6.05 -4.55 -9.60
C ILE A 46 5.64 -5.00 -8.21
N PHE A 47 6.04 -6.20 -7.87
CA PHE A 47 5.74 -6.79 -6.56
C PHE A 47 6.84 -6.47 -5.55
N SER A 48 6.42 -6.10 -4.35
CA SER A 48 7.29 -6.11 -3.17
C SER A 48 6.89 -7.22 -2.20
N SER A 49 7.86 -7.73 -1.46
CA SER A 49 7.68 -8.81 -0.48
C SER A 49 6.61 -8.51 0.56
N ALA A 50 5.89 -9.53 0.96
CA ALA A 50 5.15 -9.53 2.21
C ALA A 50 6.10 -9.54 3.42
N ASN A 51 5.56 -9.28 4.63
CA ASN A 51 6.31 -9.42 5.88
C ASN A 51 6.92 -10.81 6.02
N ALA A 52 8.06 -10.90 6.72
CA ALA A 52 8.86 -12.12 6.88
C ALA A 52 8.32 -13.10 7.95
N ASP A 53 7.00 -13.15 8.15
CA ASP A 53 6.36 -14.19 8.97
C ASP A 53 6.06 -15.46 8.14
N PRO A 54 5.72 -16.61 8.76
CA PRO A 54 5.50 -17.86 8.04
C PRO A 54 4.44 -17.79 6.96
N GLU A 55 3.36 -17.04 7.16
CA GLU A 55 2.32 -16.86 6.13
C GLU A 55 2.79 -15.92 5.03
N GLY A 56 3.61 -14.90 5.37
CA GLY A 56 4.26 -14.01 4.40
C GLY A 56 5.21 -14.76 3.47
N MET A 57 5.96 -15.73 3.99
CA MET A 57 6.83 -16.56 3.17
C MET A 57 6.04 -17.36 2.11
N LYS A 58 4.89 -17.93 2.46
CA LYS A 58 4.02 -18.65 1.52
C LYS A 58 3.47 -17.74 0.43
N ILE A 59 3.09 -16.50 0.80
CA ILE A 59 2.64 -15.49 -0.17
C ILE A 59 3.78 -15.13 -1.12
N ASN A 60 4.97 -14.87 -0.59
CA ASN A 60 6.16 -14.50 -1.37
C ASN A 60 6.55 -15.60 -2.37
N GLU A 61 6.50 -16.85 -1.95
CA GLU A 61 6.75 -18.01 -2.82
C GLU A 61 5.71 -18.08 -3.96
N ALA A 62 4.43 -17.96 -3.63
CA ALA A 62 3.36 -17.96 -4.62
C ALA A 62 3.51 -16.84 -5.65
N ILE A 63 3.83 -15.61 -5.20
CA ILE A 63 4.05 -14.46 -6.09
C ILE A 63 5.29 -14.69 -6.95
N ARG A 64 6.39 -15.15 -6.37
CA ARG A 64 7.65 -15.42 -7.10
C ARG A 64 7.43 -16.43 -8.21
N THR A 65 6.79 -17.57 -7.90
CA THR A 65 6.45 -18.60 -8.87
C THR A 65 5.51 -18.04 -9.95
N TRP A 66 4.53 -17.23 -9.59
CA TRP A 66 3.64 -16.61 -10.55
C TRP A 66 4.38 -15.62 -11.49
N CYS A 67 5.39 -14.92 -11.02
CA CYS A 67 6.21 -14.02 -11.85
C CYS A 67 7.11 -14.76 -12.85
N GLU A 68 7.43 -16.04 -12.61
CA GLU A 68 8.28 -16.84 -13.50
C GLU A 68 7.71 -16.90 -14.93
N GLY A 69 8.54 -16.56 -15.91
CA GLY A 69 8.15 -16.55 -17.33
C GLY A 69 7.30 -15.36 -17.77
N ARG A 70 6.83 -14.52 -16.85
CA ARG A 70 6.04 -13.31 -17.15
C ARG A 70 6.93 -12.08 -17.28
N ARG A 71 7.22 -11.63 -18.49
CA ARG A 71 8.13 -10.48 -18.74
C ARG A 71 7.63 -9.16 -18.18
N HIS A 72 6.34 -9.01 -17.95
CA HIS A 72 5.70 -7.82 -17.42
C HIS A 72 5.58 -7.84 -15.89
N ALA A 73 5.97 -8.92 -15.21
CA ALA A 73 5.89 -9.06 -13.76
C ALA A 73 7.28 -9.21 -13.14
N ASN A 74 7.57 -8.39 -12.14
CA ASN A 74 8.86 -8.37 -11.45
C ASN A 74 8.64 -8.43 -9.95
N TYR A 75 9.33 -9.35 -9.28
CA TYR A 75 9.30 -9.50 -7.83
C TYR A 75 10.60 -9.00 -7.20
N PHE A 76 10.47 -8.23 -6.13
CA PHE A 76 11.59 -7.71 -5.33
C PHE A 76 11.36 -8.01 -3.85
N GLU A 77 12.38 -8.50 -3.17
CA GLU A 77 12.35 -8.65 -1.72
C GLU A 77 12.26 -7.29 -1.03
N SER A 78 12.96 -6.31 -1.55
CA SER A 78 12.88 -4.91 -1.15
C SER A 78 13.24 -4.01 -2.31
N LEU A 79 12.46 -2.97 -2.51
CA LEU A 79 12.75 -1.89 -3.45
C LEU A 79 13.60 -0.79 -2.81
N GLY A 80 13.66 -0.77 -1.48
CA GLY A 80 14.17 0.36 -0.73
C GLY A 80 13.22 1.57 -0.81
N HIS A 81 13.29 2.45 0.19
CA HIS A 81 12.33 3.55 0.35
C HIS A 81 12.25 4.49 -0.86
N ALA A 82 13.39 4.99 -1.32
CA ALA A 82 13.44 5.98 -2.41
C ALA A 82 12.90 5.41 -3.74
N ALA A 83 13.29 4.17 -4.10
CA ALA A 83 12.82 3.56 -5.34
C ALA A 83 11.33 3.19 -5.26
N TYR A 84 10.86 2.70 -4.10
CA TYR A 84 9.45 2.40 -3.87
C TYR A 84 8.57 3.65 -4.08
N LEU A 85 8.92 4.76 -3.44
CA LEU A 85 8.18 6.02 -3.60
C LEU A 85 8.25 6.59 -5.02
N SER A 86 9.42 6.48 -5.67
CA SER A 86 9.57 6.93 -7.07
C SER A 86 8.70 6.12 -8.03
N LEU A 87 8.61 4.81 -7.84
CA LEU A 87 7.71 3.96 -8.61
C LEU A 87 6.25 4.26 -8.29
N MET A 88 5.91 4.49 -7.02
CA MET A 88 4.55 4.85 -6.61
C MET A 88 4.10 6.14 -7.27
N ALA A 89 4.94 7.18 -7.30
CA ALA A 89 4.59 8.49 -7.84
C ALA A 89 4.19 8.48 -9.32
N THR A 90 4.55 7.42 -10.05
CA THR A 90 4.25 7.25 -11.47
C THR A 90 3.41 6.01 -11.76
N ALA A 91 2.97 5.30 -10.73
CA ALA A 91 2.13 4.12 -10.86
C ALA A 91 0.69 4.49 -11.26
N VAL A 92 0.04 3.64 -12.05
CA VAL A 92 -1.39 3.78 -12.34
C VAL A 92 -2.25 3.36 -11.16
N ALA A 93 -1.75 2.49 -10.30
CA ALA A 93 -2.41 2.09 -9.05
C ALA A 93 -1.42 1.43 -8.08
N VAL A 94 -1.75 1.50 -6.79
CA VAL A 94 -1.20 0.64 -5.73
C VAL A 94 -2.22 -0.44 -5.43
N ILE A 95 -1.82 -1.71 -5.49
CA ILE A 95 -2.73 -2.86 -5.36
C ILE A 95 -2.28 -3.74 -4.20
N GLY A 96 -3.19 -4.13 -3.34
CA GLY A 96 -2.94 -5.05 -2.24
C GLY A 96 -3.51 -4.57 -0.92
N ASN A 97 -2.83 -4.88 0.19
CA ASN A 97 -3.29 -4.51 1.52
C ASN A 97 -2.19 -3.86 2.38
N SER A 98 -1.18 -3.28 1.73
CA SER A 98 -0.14 -2.51 2.40
C SER A 98 -0.69 -1.19 2.93
N SER A 99 -0.20 -0.76 4.11
CA SER A 99 -0.53 0.57 4.65
C SER A 99 -0.01 1.72 3.79
N SER A 100 0.98 1.49 2.94
CA SER A 100 1.49 2.49 2.00
C SER A 100 0.43 3.03 1.05
N GLY A 101 -0.55 2.19 0.68
CA GLY A 101 -1.71 2.61 -0.11
C GLY A 101 -2.60 3.62 0.60
N LEU A 102 -2.56 3.67 1.95
CA LEU A 102 -3.33 4.62 2.76
C LEU A 102 -2.49 5.83 3.18
N TYR A 103 -1.20 5.63 3.48
CA TYR A 103 -0.33 6.67 4.05
C TYR A 103 0.40 7.48 2.98
N GLU A 104 0.95 6.83 1.97
CA GLU A 104 1.81 7.47 0.97
C GLU A 104 1.09 7.75 -0.35
N ALA A 105 0.34 6.78 -0.89
CA ALA A 105 -0.29 6.88 -2.21
C ALA A 105 -1.22 8.09 -2.37
N PRO A 106 -2.03 8.50 -1.37
CA PRO A 106 -2.87 9.70 -1.49
C PRO A 106 -2.07 11.00 -1.67
N SER A 107 -0.88 11.11 -1.04
CA SER A 107 0.00 12.28 -1.22
C SER A 107 0.58 12.36 -2.63
N MET A 108 0.68 11.24 -3.33
CA MET A 108 1.16 11.15 -4.70
C MET A 108 0.03 11.14 -5.72
N LYS A 109 -1.23 11.32 -5.28
CA LYS A 109 -2.41 11.31 -6.15
C LYS A 109 -2.59 9.99 -6.90
N VAL A 110 -2.16 8.87 -6.31
CA VAL A 110 -2.25 7.55 -6.90
C VAL A 110 -3.39 6.77 -6.27
N PRO A 111 -4.28 6.16 -7.07
CA PRO A 111 -5.36 5.34 -6.54
C PRO A 111 -4.83 4.05 -5.91
N THR A 112 -5.56 3.57 -4.90
CA THR A 112 -5.22 2.34 -4.19
C THR A 112 -6.39 1.37 -4.26
N VAL A 113 -6.12 0.14 -4.67
CA VAL A 113 -7.02 -1.02 -4.51
C VAL A 113 -6.66 -1.71 -3.21
N ASN A 114 -7.47 -1.48 -2.17
CA ASN A 114 -7.27 -2.07 -0.85
C ASN A 114 -8.05 -3.38 -0.72
N ILE A 115 -7.34 -4.49 -0.59
CA ILE A 115 -7.90 -5.83 -0.63
C ILE A 115 -8.08 -6.38 0.78
N GLY A 116 -9.32 -6.73 1.13
CA GLY A 116 -9.66 -7.38 2.40
C GLY A 116 -9.59 -6.45 3.61
N SER A 117 -9.59 -7.04 4.80
CA SER A 117 -9.84 -6.37 6.07
C SER A 117 -8.60 -5.81 6.79
N ARG A 118 -7.38 -6.04 6.27
CA ARG A 118 -6.15 -5.69 6.99
C ARG A 118 -6.05 -4.22 7.38
N GLN A 119 -6.69 -3.34 6.64
CA GLN A 119 -6.66 -1.89 6.85
C GLN A 119 -7.96 -1.35 7.45
N ASP A 120 -8.85 -2.20 7.94
CA ASP A 120 -10.11 -1.78 8.55
C ASP A 120 -9.88 -0.91 9.80
N GLY A 121 -10.77 0.05 10.02
CA GLY A 121 -10.67 1.01 11.11
C GLY A 121 -9.69 2.16 10.87
N ARG A 122 -8.91 2.15 9.79
CA ARG A 122 -8.01 3.24 9.43
C ARG A 122 -8.70 4.29 8.57
N LEU A 123 -8.25 5.54 8.69
CA LEU A 123 -8.69 6.60 7.79
C LEU A 123 -8.29 6.26 6.35
N LYS A 124 -9.17 6.57 5.41
CA LYS A 124 -8.96 6.32 3.98
C LYS A 124 -9.23 7.59 3.19
N ALA A 125 -8.34 7.91 2.26
CA ALA A 125 -8.56 8.96 1.29
C ALA A 125 -9.61 8.54 0.26
N LYS A 126 -10.17 9.49 -0.49
CA LYS A 126 -11.14 9.21 -1.57
C LYS A 126 -10.57 8.33 -2.70
N SER A 127 -9.23 8.28 -2.82
CA SER A 127 -8.52 7.44 -3.80
C SER A 127 -8.42 5.97 -3.41
N VAL A 128 -8.89 5.57 -2.22
CA VAL A 128 -8.82 4.18 -1.76
C VAL A 128 -10.13 3.47 -2.13
N ILE A 129 -9.99 2.38 -2.87
CA ILE A 129 -11.09 1.50 -3.29
C ILE A 129 -10.96 0.20 -2.52
N ASP A 130 -11.88 -0.03 -1.58
CA ASP A 130 -11.95 -1.30 -0.85
C ASP A 130 -12.62 -2.38 -1.70
N CYS A 131 -12.11 -3.60 -1.63
CA CYS A 131 -12.71 -4.75 -2.26
C CYS A 131 -12.50 -6.04 -1.45
N GLU A 132 -13.37 -7.01 -1.65
CA GLU A 132 -13.20 -8.35 -1.10
C GLU A 132 -12.00 -9.06 -1.75
N PRO A 133 -11.34 -10.00 -1.03
CA PRO A 133 -10.22 -10.78 -1.56
C PRO A 133 -10.72 -11.91 -2.49
N LYS A 134 -11.41 -11.51 -3.57
CA LYS A 134 -11.94 -12.38 -4.63
C LYS A 134 -11.56 -11.82 -5.99
N ALA A 135 -11.12 -12.65 -6.91
CA ALA A 135 -10.58 -12.25 -8.21
C ALA A 135 -11.49 -11.27 -8.97
N ASN A 136 -12.79 -11.53 -9.03
CA ASN A 136 -13.73 -10.65 -9.72
C ASN A 136 -13.87 -9.28 -9.06
N ALA A 137 -13.90 -9.22 -7.71
CA ALA A 137 -13.99 -7.97 -6.96
C ALA A 137 -12.70 -7.15 -7.11
N ILE A 138 -11.54 -7.82 -7.04
CA ILE A 138 -10.23 -7.18 -7.23
C ILE A 138 -10.12 -6.62 -8.64
N ARG A 139 -10.50 -7.39 -9.68
CA ARG A 139 -10.48 -6.93 -11.07
C ARG A 139 -11.34 -5.67 -11.26
N ALA A 140 -12.58 -5.69 -10.80
CA ALA A 140 -13.48 -4.54 -10.89
C ALA A 140 -12.91 -3.30 -10.18
N ALA A 141 -12.26 -3.50 -9.01
CA ALA A 141 -11.60 -2.42 -8.28
C ALA A 141 -10.39 -1.86 -9.05
N ILE A 142 -9.59 -2.71 -9.71
CA ILE A 142 -8.46 -2.29 -10.54
C ILE A 142 -8.96 -1.48 -11.76
N GLU A 143 -9.96 -1.98 -12.49
CA GLU A 143 -10.56 -1.27 -13.63
C GLU A 143 -11.04 0.14 -13.21
N ARG A 144 -11.67 0.24 -12.05
CA ARG A 144 -12.10 1.52 -11.49
C ARG A 144 -10.90 2.41 -11.12
N ALA A 145 -9.84 1.85 -10.51
CA ALA A 145 -8.64 2.59 -10.14
C ALA A 145 -7.95 3.18 -11.38
N MET A 146 -7.82 2.42 -12.46
CA MET A 146 -7.16 2.87 -13.69
C MET A 146 -7.84 4.06 -14.38
N THR A 147 -9.09 4.34 -14.08
CA THR A 147 -9.86 5.46 -14.64
C THR A 147 -10.13 6.58 -13.63
N MET A 148 -9.67 6.41 -12.39
CA MET A 148 -9.95 7.35 -11.31
C MET A 148 -9.11 8.62 -11.45
N ASN A 149 -9.77 9.79 -11.41
CA ASN A 149 -9.09 11.06 -11.21
C ASN A 149 -8.81 11.28 -9.71
N CYS A 150 -7.55 11.52 -9.38
CA CYS A 150 -7.09 11.72 -8.01
C CYS A 150 -6.53 13.14 -7.75
N ASP A 151 -6.72 14.11 -8.64
CA ASP A 151 -6.12 15.45 -8.55
C ASP A 151 -6.52 16.21 -7.27
N ASP A 152 -7.77 16.06 -6.83
CA ASP A 152 -8.34 16.71 -5.64
C ASP A 152 -8.25 15.86 -4.36
N VAL A 153 -7.59 14.71 -4.42
CA VAL A 153 -7.43 13.84 -3.25
C VAL A 153 -6.61 14.51 -2.16
N VAL A 154 -7.12 14.50 -0.94
CA VAL A 154 -6.41 14.97 0.26
C VAL A 154 -6.00 13.77 1.09
N ASN A 155 -4.73 13.75 1.52
CA ASN A 155 -4.24 12.71 2.41
C ASN A 155 -4.74 12.97 3.85
N PRO A 156 -5.54 12.07 4.45
CA PRO A 156 -6.06 12.27 5.80
C PRO A 156 -4.98 12.14 6.90
N TYR A 157 -3.78 11.65 6.55
CA TYR A 157 -2.68 11.48 7.49
C TYR A 157 -1.73 12.68 7.55
N GLY A 158 -1.97 13.73 6.77
CA GLY A 158 -1.26 15.00 6.86
C GLY A 158 -0.72 15.52 5.54
N ASP A 159 -0.02 16.64 5.65
CA ASP A 159 0.49 17.44 4.54
C ASP A 159 2.03 17.39 4.41
N GLY A 160 2.69 16.47 5.13
CA GLY A 160 4.15 16.34 5.14
C GLY A 160 4.89 17.30 6.06
N ARG A 161 4.20 18.19 6.79
CA ARG A 161 4.81 19.21 7.65
C ARG A 161 4.82 18.87 9.15
N ALA A 162 4.70 17.59 9.50
CA ALA A 162 4.66 17.15 10.90
C ALA A 162 5.96 17.49 11.65
N SER A 163 7.12 17.32 11.02
CA SER A 163 8.42 17.64 11.64
C SER A 163 8.52 19.10 12.04
N GLU A 164 8.08 20.03 11.21
CA GLU A 164 8.09 21.47 11.51
C GLU A 164 7.20 21.78 12.72
N ARG A 165 6.01 21.19 12.78
CA ARG A 165 5.08 21.36 13.91
C ARG A 165 5.64 20.78 15.20
N ILE A 166 6.25 19.58 15.14
CA ILE A 166 6.90 18.94 16.28
C ILE A 166 8.05 19.83 16.81
N VAL A 167 8.91 20.33 15.93
CA VAL A 167 10.03 21.20 16.30
C VAL A 167 9.52 22.50 16.91
N ALA A 168 8.45 23.10 16.38
CA ALA A 168 7.85 24.30 16.95
C ALA A 168 7.39 24.04 18.40
N VAL A 169 6.62 22.97 18.62
CA VAL A 169 6.16 22.59 19.97
C VAL A 169 7.34 22.33 20.92
N LEU A 170 8.40 21.65 20.46
CA LEU A 170 9.57 21.37 21.31
C LEU A 170 10.35 22.63 21.66
N ARG A 171 10.42 23.61 20.77
CA ARG A 171 11.07 24.92 21.04
C ARG A 171 10.33 25.75 22.07
N ASP A 172 9.02 25.64 22.16
CA ASP A 172 8.16 26.34 23.10
C ASP A 172 8.17 25.74 24.50
N VAL A 173 8.82 24.57 24.68
CA VAL A 173 8.97 23.93 25.99
C VAL A 173 9.98 24.71 26.82
N THR A 174 9.50 25.46 27.84
CA THR A 174 10.32 26.23 28.75
C THR A 174 10.92 25.41 29.91
N ASP A 175 10.24 24.34 30.32
CA ASP A 175 10.73 23.42 31.37
C ASP A 175 10.65 21.97 30.87
N PRO A 176 11.74 21.43 30.28
CA PRO A 176 11.79 20.04 29.85
C PRO A 176 11.61 19.00 31.00
N HIS A 177 11.98 19.38 32.23
CA HIS A 177 11.83 18.47 33.38
C HIS A 177 10.36 18.24 33.74
N ALA A 178 9.47 19.20 33.50
CA ALA A 178 8.04 19.04 33.71
C ALA A 178 7.45 17.93 32.82
N LEU A 179 8.04 17.67 31.65
CA LEU A 179 7.61 16.61 30.74
C LEU A 179 7.92 15.18 31.22
N LEU A 180 8.86 15.03 32.17
CA LEU A 180 9.23 13.73 32.74
C LEU A 180 8.15 13.17 33.68
N ARG A 181 7.32 14.04 34.24
CA ARG A 181 6.22 13.68 35.15
C ARG A 181 4.89 13.84 34.45
N LYS A 182 4.47 12.79 33.75
CA LYS A 182 3.16 12.78 33.07
C LYS A 182 2.02 12.79 34.10
N ARG A 183 1.04 13.64 33.87
CA ARG A 183 -0.24 13.63 34.58
C ARG A 183 -1.30 13.09 33.65
N PHE A 184 -2.33 12.46 34.23
CA PHE A 184 -3.50 12.02 33.46
C PHE A 184 -4.19 13.27 32.88
N HIS A 185 -4.49 13.25 31.59
CA HIS A 185 -5.22 14.32 30.92
C HIS A 185 -6.70 13.93 30.85
N GLU A 186 -7.53 14.62 31.61
CA GLU A 186 -8.98 14.48 31.47
C GLU A 186 -9.41 15.31 30.28
N ALA A 187 -9.91 14.66 29.21
CA ALA A 187 -10.59 15.36 28.13
C ALA A 187 -11.88 15.94 28.70
N MET A 188 -12.02 17.27 28.66
CA MET A 188 -13.30 17.89 28.97
C MET A 188 -14.33 17.42 27.93
N ALA A 189 -15.45 16.86 28.41
CA ALA A 189 -16.56 16.37 27.63
C ALA A 189 -17.30 17.48 26.89
#